data_e757a69249dd6a1f9345bdb4770b45b4
#
_entry.id   e757a69249dd6a1f9345bdb4770b45b4
#
_cell.length_a   1.000
_cell.length_b   1.000
_cell.length_c   1.000
_cell.angle_alpha   90.00
_cell.angle_beta   90.00
_cell.angle_gamma   90.00
#
_symmetry.space_group_name_H-M   'P 1'
#
loop_
_entity.id
_entity.type
_entity.pdbx_description
1 polymer ?
#
loop_
_entity_poly.entity_id
_entity_poly.type
_entity_poly.pdbx_seq_one_letter_code
_entity_poly.pdbx_strand_id
1 'polypeptide(L)'
;MRIKKLSFKNNKTSWNVVDVKFDALTLLVGASGVGKTQILNALARLSRIVRGESYNGMEWNVEFTIDSIPYEWSGSFEVVDVEEEMYLTKEFLYDIVWEKLRKGNQIIIERDVERILYNGQETLKLDNQKSAINLLKQEDAIEPIYNSFTRLYKLNTESRGINISPLMQDQSKILTIDDIRQLPANNIIDKLFLLKKNNLPEFEYICNSFYDIFPSVDEIDFTIGQFFNERTFPILQIKERKTDVWILQYEISSGMYRSLAMLVTLYLAVDGDVILVDEFENGLGVNCINQIADNFISPVNDIQIVMTSHHPYIINAIPYRSWKIVVRNTNTVQTYSAAELKIGEHSKHDAFMQLIQTSAYQNGVL
;
A
#
# COMPACT_ATOMS: atom_id res chain seq x y z
N MET A 1 0.25 -11.11 -7.17
CA MET A 1 -0.41 -10.22 -8.15
C MET A 1 0.55 -9.14 -8.63
N ARG A 2 0.35 -8.62 -9.85
CA ARG A 2 1.08 -7.45 -10.37
C ARG A 2 0.10 -6.48 -11.01
N ILE A 3 -0.03 -5.28 -10.48
CA ILE A 3 -0.77 -4.20 -11.12
C ILE A 3 0.03 -3.72 -12.33
N LYS A 4 -0.62 -3.62 -13.48
CA LYS A 4 -0.01 -3.18 -14.74
C LYS A 4 -0.39 -1.77 -15.11
N LYS A 5 -1.68 -1.43 -14.95
CA LYS A 5 -2.20 -0.14 -15.33
C LYS A 5 -3.41 0.25 -14.49
N LEU A 6 -3.55 1.54 -14.22
CA LEU A 6 -4.68 2.11 -13.50
C LEU A 6 -5.19 3.35 -14.23
N SER A 7 -6.51 3.40 -14.43
CA SER A 7 -7.27 4.62 -14.66
C SER A 7 -8.28 4.78 -13.52
N PHE A 8 -8.44 6.00 -13.05
CA PHE A 8 -9.31 6.33 -11.94
C PHE A 8 -9.97 7.68 -12.21
N LYS A 9 -11.25 7.78 -11.89
CA LYS A 9 -12.00 9.03 -11.97
C LYS A 9 -12.88 9.19 -10.74
N ASN A 10 -12.96 10.41 -10.22
CA ASN A 10 -13.96 10.79 -9.25
C ASN A 10 -14.96 11.73 -9.93
N ASN A 11 -16.15 11.23 -10.23
CA ASN A 11 -17.17 11.95 -10.97
C ASN A 11 -17.77 13.12 -10.16
N LYS A 12 -17.67 13.11 -8.80
CA LYS A 12 -18.10 14.22 -7.95
C LYS A 12 -17.16 15.42 -8.03
N THR A 13 -15.85 15.18 -8.05
CA THR A 13 -14.81 16.24 -8.03
C THR A 13 -14.19 16.48 -9.41
N SER A 14 -14.58 15.70 -10.40
CA SER A 14 -14.00 15.66 -11.76
C SER A 14 -12.50 15.35 -11.78
N TRP A 15 -11.96 14.80 -10.68
CA TRP A 15 -10.57 14.37 -10.59
C TRP A 15 -10.33 13.10 -11.40
N ASN A 16 -9.30 13.10 -12.23
CA ASN A 16 -9.03 12.03 -13.17
C ASN A 16 -7.55 11.62 -13.17
N VAL A 17 -7.28 10.33 -13.09
CA VAL A 17 -5.96 9.71 -13.28
C VAL A 17 -6.04 8.82 -14.51
N VAL A 18 -5.21 9.07 -15.50
CA VAL A 18 -5.31 8.41 -16.80
C VAL A 18 -4.09 7.52 -17.07
N ASP A 19 -4.37 6.23 -17.29
CA ASP A 19 -3.45 5.25 -17.87
C ASP A 19 -2.07 5.17 -17.21
N VAL A 20 -2.03 5.24 -15.86
CA VAL A 20 -0.78 5.10 -15.11
C VAL A 20 -0.29 3.65 -15.18
N LYS A 21 0.89 3.44 -15.76
CA LYS A 21 1.54 2.14 -15.89
C LYS A 21 2.51 1.90 -14.74
N PHE A 22 2.55 0.65 -14.26
CA PHE A 22 3.39 0.24 -13.14
C PHE A 22 4.33 -0.91 -13.53
N ASP A 23 5.55 -0.83 -12.99
CA ASP A 23 6.57 -1.87 -13.07
C ASP A 23 6.69 -2.60 -11.70
N ALA A 24 7.59 -3.57 -11.57
CA ALA A 24 7.83 -4.24 -10.28
C ALA A 24 8.25 -3.25 -9.20
N LEU A 25 9.12 -2.30 -9.55
CA LEU A 25 9.44 -1.12 -8.76
C LEU A 25 9.02 0.12 -9.55
N THR A 26 8.17 0.96 -8.97
CA THR A 26 7.73 2.23 -9.57
C THR A 26 7.95 3.37 -8.60
N LEU A 27 8.72 4.37 -9.02
CA LEU A 27 8.88 5.63 -8.30
C LEU A 27 8.10 6.74 -9.00
N LEU A 28 7.11 7.29 -8.32
CA LEU A 28 6.36 8.46 -8.78
C LEU A 28 7.11 9.73 -8.37
N VAL A 29 7.58 10.49 -9.34
CA VAL A 29 8.32 11.75 -9.16
C VAL A 29 7.59 12.91 -9.82
N GLY A 30 7.84 14.14 -9.38
CA GLY A 30 7.25 15.36 -9.94
C GLY A 30 7.00 16.41 -8.88
N ALA A 31 6.54 17.58 -9.28
CA ALA A 31 6.28 18.72 -8.41
C ALA A 31 5.32 18.38 -7.25
N SER A 32 5.30 19.19 -6.20
CA SER A 32 4.31 19.05 -5.12
C SER A 32 2.91 19.36 -5.65
N GLY A 33 1.90 18.62 -5.17
CA GLY A 33 0.50 18.84 -5.54
C GLY A 33 0.05 18.30 -6.90
N VAL A 34 0.93 17.65 -7.70
CA VAL A 34 0.56 17.08 -9.01
C VAL A 34 -0.28 15.79 -8.92
N GLY A 35 -0.46 15.21 -7.74
CA GLY A 35 -1.33 14.05 -7.56
C GLY A 35 -0.63 12.70 -7.32
N LYS A 36 0.66 12.68 -6.99
CA LYS A 36 1.39 11.42 -6.67
C LYS A 36 0.67 10.61 -5.59
N THR A 37 0.36 11.22 -4.45
CA THR A 37 -0.40 10.62 -3.35
C THR A 37 -1.80 10.15 -3.79
N GLN A 38 -2.45 10.86 -4.73
CA GLN A 38 -3.77 10.48 -5.25
C GLN A 38 -3.71 9.18 -6.05
N ILE A 39 -2.64 8.94 -6.82
CA ILE A 39 -2.41 7.66 -7.51
C ILE A 39 -2.31 6.53 -6.49
N LEU A 40 -1.50 6.69 -5.42
CA LEU A 40 -1.38 5.68 -4.36
C LEU A 40 -2.70 5.45 -3.63
N ASN A 41 -3.44 6.53 -3.34
CA ASN A 41 -4.74 6.42 -2.69
C ASN A 41 -5.78 5.72 -3.59
N ALA A 42 -5.75 5.95 -4.91
CA ALA A 42 -6.61 5.25 -5.85
C ALA A 42 -6.33 3.74 -5.84
N LEU A 43 -5.05 3.32 -5.86
CA LEU A 43 -4.68 1.92 -5.71
C LEU A 43 -5.15 1.34 -4.36
N ALA A 44 -4.91 2.04 -3.25
CA ALA A 44 -5.33 1.58 -1.93
C ALA A 44 -6.85 1.42 -1.81
N ARG A 45 -7.64 2.28 -2.47
CA ARG A 45 -9.11 2.16 -2.52
C ARG A 45 -9.57 0.89 -3.21
N LEU A 46 -8.86 0.39 -4.24
CA LEU A 46 -9.22 -0.89 -4.88
C LEU A 46 -9.22 -2.04 -3.85
N SER A 47 -8.19 -2.12 -3.00
CA SER A 47 -8.13 -3.10 -1.92
C SER A 47 -9.31 -2.97 -0.93
N ARG A 48 -9.74 -1.74 -0.64
CA ARG A 48 -10.86 -1.48 0.26
C ARG A 48 -12.21 -1.80 -0.38
N ILE A 49 -12.39 -1.51 -1.68
CA ILE A 49 -13.60 -1.89 -2.44
C ILE A 49 -13.77 -3.41 -2.42
N VAL A 50 -12.69 -4.15 -2.64
CA VAL A 50 -12.70 -5.62 -2.55
C VAL A 50 -13.07 -6.10 -1.14
N ARG A 51 -12.80 -5.31 -0.10
CA ARG A 51 -13.20 -5.59 1.28
C ARG A 51 -14.62 -5.14 1.63
N GLY A 52 -15.33 -4.49 0.70
CA GLY A 52 -16.74 -4.09 0.84
C GLY A 52 -16.95 -2.61 1.15
N GLU A 53 -15.91 -1.76 1.06
CA GLU A 53 -16.09 -0.30 1.14
C GLU A 53 -16.64 0.25 -0.18
N SER A 54 -17.40 1.35 -0.10
CA SER A 54 -17.96 2.09 -1.23
C SER A 54 -17.50 3.55 -1.22
N TYR A 55 -17.48 4.20 -2.41
CA TYR A 55 -16.94 5.55 -2.56
C TYR A 55 -17.78 6.39 -3.52
N ASN A 56 -18.26 7.54 -3.06
CA ASN A 56 -19.09 8.46 -3.84
C ASN A 56 -18.44 8.86 -5.18
N GLY A 57 -19.08 8.49 -6.28
CA GLY A 57 -18.71 8.86 -7.63
C GLY A 57 -17.37 8.30 -8.13
N MET A 58 -16.81 7.30 -7.45
CA MET A 58 -15.56 6.68 -7.88
C MET A 58 -15.81 5.75 -9.07
N GLU A 59 -15.00 5.91 -10.11
CA GLU A 59 -14.92 5.03 -11.26
C GLU A 59 -13.48 4.55 -11.42
N TRP A 60 -13.30 3.26 -11.72
CA TRP A 60 -11.97 2.65 -11.85
C TRP A 60 -11.88 1.70 -13.04
N ASN A 61 -10.67 1.60 -13.58
CA ASN A 61 -10.25 0.52 -14.47
C ASN A 61 -8.82 0.14 -14.09
N VAL A 62 -8.61 -1.13 -13.75
CA VAL A 62 -7.30 -1.67 -13.37
C VAL A 62 -6.99 -2.93 -14.17
N GLU A 63 -5.82 -2.92 -14.81
CA GLU A 63 -5.24 -4.09 -15.45
C GLU A 63 -4.19 -4.70 -14.52
N PHE A 64 -4.23 -6.02 -14.32
CA PHE A 64 -3.30 -6.72 -13.46
C PHE A 64 -3.07 -8.16 -13.92
N THR A 65 -2.06 -8.82 -13.36
CA THR A 65 -1.79 -10.24 -13.59
C THR A 65 -1.75 -10.99 -12.27
N ILE A 66 -2.27 -12.23 -12.26
CA ILE A 66 -2.08 -13.23 -11.22
C ILE A 66 -1.53 -14.46 -11.90
N ASP A 67 -0.36 -14.96 -11.46
CA ASP A 67 0.34 -16.12 -12.06
C ASP A 67 0.50 -15.97 -13.58
N SER A 68 0.88 -14.76 -14.02
CA SER A 68 1.04 -14.35 -15.43
C SER A 68 -0.25 -14.32 -16.25
N ILE A 69 -1.40 -14.64 -15.69
CA ILE A 69 -2.70 -14.54 -16.35
C ILE A 69 -3.20 -13.10 -16.28
N PRO A 70 -3.57 -12.47 -17.41
CA PRO A 70 -4.05 -11.09 -17.42
C PRO A 70 -5.52 -11.00 -16.98
N TYR A 71 -5.80 -9.97 -16.19
CA TYR A 71 -7.13 -9.58 -15.73
C TYR A 71 -7.35 -8.09 -15.96
N GLU A 72 -8.61 -7.73 -16.15
CA GLU A 72 -9.09 -6.34 -16.16
C GLU A 72 -10.31 -6.24 -15.26
N TRP A 73 -10.29 -5.31 -14.31
CA TRP A 73 -11.40 -5.03 -13.41
C TRP A 73 -11.77 -3.56 -13.47
N SER A 74 -13.03 -3.29 -13.77
CA SER A 74 -13.56 -1.94 -13.93
C SER A 74 -14.93 -1.82 -13.28
N GLY A 75 -15.31 -0.62 -12.88
CA GLY A 75 -16.61 -0.35 -12.27
C GLY A 75 -16.79 1.10 -11.89
N SER A 76 -18.02 1.44 -11.48
CA SER A 76 -18.39 2.78 -11.04
C SER A 76 -19.42 2.73 -9.92
N PHE A 77 -19.21 3.58 -8.93
CA PHE A 77 -20.21 3.92 -7.92
C PHE A 77 -21.06 5.11 -8.39
N GLU A 78 -22.28 5.19 -7.88
CA GLU A 78 -23.16 6.33 -8.08
C GLU A 78 -22.58 7.64 -7.55
N VAL A 79 -23.07 8.75 -8.08
CA VAL A 79 -22.80 10.09 -7.57
C VAL A 79 -23.99 10.55 -6.75
N VAL A 80 -23.78 10.80 -5.47
CA VAL A 80 -24.81 11.33 -4.57
C VAL A 80 -24.34 12.68 -4.04
N ASP A 81 -25.21 13.68 -4.18
CA ASP A 81 -25.00 14.98 -3.54
C ASP A 81 -25.37 14.87 -2.06
N VAL A 82 -24.37 14.94 -1.20
CA VAL A 82 -24.53 14.89 0.26
C VAL A 82 -24.19 16.27 0.81
N GLU A 83 -25.08 16.84 1.62
CA GLU A 83 -24.80 18.07 2.34
C GLU A 83 -23.67 17.85 3.34
N GLU A 84 -22.74 18.82 3.47
CA GLU A 84 -21.52 18.67 4.28
C GLU A 84 -21.78 18.32 5.75
N GLU A 85 -22.88 18.79 6.31
CA GLU A 85 -23.26 18.52 7.70
C GLU A 85 -23.62 17.04 7.97
N MET A 86 -24.03 16.29 6.94
CA MET A 86 -24.35 14.87 7.07
C MET A 86 -23.12 13.96 7.13
N TYR A 87 -21.96 14.41 6.65
CA TYR A 87 -20.71 13.61 6.70
C TYR A 87 -20.23 13.30 8.13
N LEU A 88 -20.65 14.07 9.11
CA LEU A 88 -20.22 13.90 10.50
C LEU A 88 -21.06 12.87 11.28
N THR A 89 -22.18 12.41 10.75
CA THR A 89 -23.18 11.66 11.52
C THR A 89 -23.60 10.30 10.95
N LYS A 90 -23.24 9.96 9.71
CA LYS A 90 -23.63 8.70 9.04
C LYS A 90 -22.50 8.11 8.19
N GLU A 91 -22.33 6.80 8.26
CA GLU A 91 -21.63 6.04 7.24
C GLU A 91 -22.51 6.00 5.98
N PHE A 92 -22.09 6.69 4.92
CA PHE A 92 -22.78 6.63 3.62
C PHE A 92 -22.25 5.46 2.84
N LEU A 93 -23.17 4.63 2.37
CA LEU A 93 -22.88 3.55 1.44
C LEU A 93 -23.42 3.96 0.06
N TYR A 94 -22.65 3.68 -0.99
CA TYR A 94 -22.94 4.08 -2.35
C TYR A 94 -23.15 2.85 -3.22
N ASP A 95 -24.17 2.85 -4.06
CA ASP A 95 -24.49 1.74 -4.95
C ASP A 95 -23.50 1.65 -6.11
N ILE A 96 -23.18 0.43 -6.52
CA ILE A 96 -22.43 0.17 -7.74
C ILE A 96 -23.37 0.26 -8.93
N VAL A 97 -23.08 1.18 -9.83
CA VAL A 97 -23.85 1.39 -11.07
C VAL A 97 -23.55 0.30 -12.11
N TRP A 98 -22.27 -0.03 -12.24
CA TRP A 98 -21.81 -1.13 -13.08
C TRP A 98 -20.48 -1.67 -12.60
N GLU A 99 -20.21 -2.94 -12.87
CA GLU A 99 -18.93 -3.59 -12.57
C GLU A 99 -18.65 -4.68 -13.58
N LYS A 100 -17.39 -4.80 -14.02
CA LYS A 100 -16.96 -5.81 -14.96
C LYS A 100 -15.59 -6.36 -14.59
N LEU A 101 -15.47 -7.70 -14.61
CA LEU A 101 -14.21 -8.42 -14.40
C LEU A 101 -13.97 -9.36 -15.58
N ARG A 102 -12.77 -9.26 -16.16
CA ARG A 102 -12.33 -10.13 -17.25
C ARG A 102 -11.09 -10.91 -16.86
N LYS A 103 -10.97 -12.14 -17.35
CA LYS A 103 -9.77 -12.98 -17.33
C LYS A 103 -9.37 -13.23 -18.79
N GLY A 104 -8.35 -12.54 -19.28
CA GLY A 104 -8.06 -12.48 -20.72
C GLY A 104 -9.28 -11.98 -21.49
N ASN A 105 -9.76 -12.79 -22.42
CA ASN A 105 -10.94 -12.45 -23.22
C ASN A 105 -12.28 -12.90 -22.59
N GLN A 106 -12.25 -13.67 -21.51
CA GLN A 106 -13.46 -14.18 -20.85
C GLN A 106 -13.99 -13.16 -19.83
N ILE A 107 -15.30 -12.86 -19.90
CA ILE A 107 -16.00 -12.09 -18.88
C ILE A 107 -16.37 -13.05 -17.74
N ILE A 108 -15.90 -12.76 -16.52
CA ILE A 108 -16.21 -13.51 -15.30
C ILE A 108 -17.36 -12.86 -14.56
N ILE A 109 -17.33 -11.54 -14.40
CA ILE A 109 -18.38 -10.74 -13.76
C ILE A 109 -18.82 -9.66 -14.74
N GLU A 110 -20.14 -9.52 -14.89
CA GLU A 110 -20.79 -8.40 -15.53
C GLU A 110 -21.99 -7.98 -14.69
N ARG A 111 -22.00 -6.74 -14.23
CA ARG A 111 -23.00 -6.22 -13.34
C ARG A 111 -23.52 -4.88 -13.84
N ASP A 112 -24.81 -4.71 -13.77
CA ASP A 112 -25.53 -3.44 -13.86
C ASP A 112 -26.35 -3.20 -12.57
N VAL A 113 -27.21 -2.17 -12.58
CA VAL A 113 -28.04 -1.80 -11.41
C VAL A 113 -29.07 -2.88 -11.05
N GLU A 114 -29.48 -3.71 -12.02
CA GLU A 114 -30.57 -4.67 -11.85
C GLU A 114 -30.08 -6.06 -11.48
N ARG A 115 -28.92 -6.48 -12.03
CA ARG A 115 -28.45 -7.88 -11.94
C ARG A 115 -26.93 -8.00 -11.92
N ILE A 116 -26.47 -9.14 -11.41
CA ILE A 116 -25.08 -9.58 -11.48
C ILE A 116 -25.05 -10.90 -12.26
N LEU A 117 -24.22 -10.93 -13.30
CA LEU A 117 -23.90 -12.15 -14.05
C LEU A 117 -22.53 -12.68 -13.60
N TYR A 118 -22.48 -13.92 -13.19
CA TYR A 118 -21.25 -14.67 -12.90
C TYR A 118 -21.10 -15.79 -13.94
N ASN A 119 -20.01 -15.76 -14.70
CA ASN A 119 -19.79 -16.66 -15.85
C ASN A 119 -20.99 -16.73 -16.80
N GLY A 120 -21.66 -15.60 -17.04
CA GLY A 120 -22.84 -15.50 -17.92
C GLY A 120 -24.16 -15.98 -17.32
N GLN A 121 -24.16 -16.44 -16.08
CA GLN A 121 -25.38 -16.85 -15.36
C GLN A 121 -25.77 -15.80 -14.32
N GLU A 122 -27.05 -15.49 -14.24
CA GLU A 122 -27.56 -14.52 -13.27
C GLU A 122 -27.48 -15.11 -11.85
N THR A 123 -26.93 -14.32 -10.92
CA THR A 123 -26.85 -14.68 -9.50
C THR A 123 -28.17 -14.37 -8.80
N LEU A 124 -28.29 -14.84 -7.53
CA LEU A 124 -29.32 -14.30 -6.63
C LEU A 124 -29.12 -12.80 -6.45
N LYS A 125 -30.19 -12.08 -6.06
CA LYS A 125 -30.09 -10.65 -5.75
C LYS A 125 -29.16 -10.44 -4.55
N LEU A 126 -28.08 -9.71 -4.78
CA LEU A 126 -27.02 -9.45 -3.81
C LEU A 126 -26.99 -7.95 -3.44
N ASP A 127 -26.19 -7.61 -2.41
CA ASP A 127 -25.99 -6.26 -1.93
C ASP A 127 -25.43 -5.34 -3.03
N ASN A 128 -26.10 -4.22 -3.29
CA ASN A 128 -25.71 -3.28 -4.33
C ASN A 128 -24.51 -2.40 -3.97
N GLN A 129 -24.16 -2.30 -2.70
CA GLN A 129 -23.13 -1.40 -2.18
C GLN A 129 -21.75 -2.04 -2.14
N LYS A 130 -21.68 -3.36 -2.31
CA LYS A 130 -20.43 -4.11 -2.29
C LYS A 130 -20.05 -4.61 -3.67
N SER A 131 -18.75 -4.59 -3.98
CA SER A 131 -18.21 -5.18 -5.20
C SER A 131 -18.60 -6.65 -5.35
N ALA A 132 -18.88 -7.08 -6.57
CA ALA A 132 -19.13 -8.49 -6.88
C ALA A 132 -17.93 -9.38 -6.50
N ILE A 133 -16.70 -8.86 -6.53
CA ILE A 133 -15.51 -9.58 -6.01
C ILE A 133 -15.66 -9.84 -4.50
N ASN A 134 -16.20 -8.89 -3.72
CA ASN A 134 -16.46 -9.11 -2.30
C ASN A 134 -17.57 -10.13 -2.06
N LEU A 135 -18.66 -10.01 -2.81
CA LEU A 135 -19.86 -10.84 -2.63
C LEU A 135 -19.60 -12.30 -3.02
N LEU A 136 -18.78 -12.53 -4.06
CA LEU A 136 -18.46 -13.84 -4.62
C LEU A 136 -17.08 -14.35 -4.21
N LYS A 137 -16.50 -13.85 -3.13
CA LYS A 137 -15.11 -14.13 -2.71
C LYS A 137 -14.80 -15.59 -2.39
N GLN A 138 -15.81 -16.45 -2.24
CA GLN A 138 -15.66 -17.88 -2.01
C GLN A 138 -15.73 -18.70 -3.31
N GLU A 139 -16.05 -18.08 -4.44
CA GLU A 139 -16.06 -18.75 -5.74
C GLU A 139 -14.64 -18.97 -6.26
N ASP A 140 -14.35 -20.16 -6.79
CA ASP A 140 -13.01 -20.58 -7.25
C ASP A 140 -12.34 -19.58 -8.20
N ALA A 141 -13.11 -18.95 -9.09
CA ALA A 141 -12.57 -17.97 -10.04
C ALA A 141 -12.33 -16.58 -9.42
N ILE A 142 -12.91 -16.28 -8.26
CA ILE A 142 -12.86 -14.97 -7.60
C ILE A 142 -11.92 -14.97 -6.40
N GLU A 143 -11.84 -16.07 -5.65
CA GLU A 143 -11.02 -16.19 -4.46
C GLU A 143 -9.55 -15.75 -4.67
N PRO A 144 -8.84 -16.16 -5.72
CA PRO A 144 -7.46 -15.71 -5.97
C PRO A 144 -7.36 -14.19 -6.19
N ILE A 145 -8.39 -13.57 -6.79
CA ILE A 145 -8.45 -12.13 -7.05
C ILE A 145 -8.70 -11.39 -5.74
N TYR A 146 -9.69 -11.83 -4.96
CA TYR A 146 -9.98 -11.28 -3.64
C TYR A 146 -8.74 -11.31 -2.75
N ASN A 147 -8.10 -12.48 -2.61
CA ASN A 147 -6.90 -12.67 -1.80
C ASN A 147 -5.73 -11.80 -2.29
N SER A 148 -5.58 -11.62 -3.59
CA SER A 148 -4.53 -10.77 -4.17
C SER A 148 -4.74 -9.29 -3.84
N PHE A 149 -5.97 -8.77 -3.96
CA PHE A 149 -6.25 -7.37 -3.61
C PHE A 149 -6.20 -7.12 -2.10
N THR A 150 -6.51 -8.09 -1.25
CA THR A 150 -6.34 -7.94 0.21
C THR A 150 -4.88 -7.82 0.62
N ARG A 151 -3.94 -8.22 -0.25
CA ARG A 151 -2.49 -8.10 -0.10
C ARG A 151 -1.90 -6.88 -0.82
N LEU A 152 -2.76 -5.95 -1.28
CA LEU A 152 -2.41 -4.61 -1.72
C LEU A 152 -2.66 -3.66 -0.56
N TYR A 153 -1.62 -3.00 -0.05
CA TYR A 153 -1.75 -2.11 1.10
C TYR A 153 -0.78 -0.94 1.06
N LYS A 154 -1.22 0.18 1.60
CA LYS A 154 -0.39 1.37 1.81
C LYS A 154 0.27 1.27 3.17
N LEU A 155 1.59 1.40 3.19
CA LEU A 155 2.38 1.42 4.41
C LEU A 155 2.01 2.65 5.25
N ASN A 156 1.48 2.41 6.43
CA ASN A 156 1.20 3.44 7.42
C ASN A 156 2.23 3.36 8.54
N THR A 157 3.15 4.32 8.55
CA THR A 157 4.24 4.40 9.53
C THR A 157 4.01 5.47 10.61
N GLU A 158 2.88 6.17 10.55
CA GLU A 158 2.58 7.25 11.49
C GLU A 158 1.82 6.74 12.72
N SER A 159 1.05 5.65 12.57
CA SER A 159 0.24 5.10 13.64
C SER A 159 1.11 4.32 14.63
N ARG A 160 1.39 4.93 15.78
CA ARG A 160 1.95 4.26 16.97
C ARG A 160 0.87 3.77 17.92
N GLY A 161 -0.36 3.70 17.43
CA GLY A 161 -1.53 3.31 18.23
C GLY A 161 -1.43 1.86 18.71
N ILE A 162 -2.05 1.62 19.84
CA ILE A 162 -2.22 0.27 20.39
C ILE A 162 -3.36 -0.38 19.61
N ASN A 163 -3.04 -1.31 18.73
CA ASN A 163 -4.01 -2.16 18.06
C ASN A 163 -3.99 -3.52 18.76
N ILE A 164 -5.11 -3.95 19.31
CA ILE A 164 -5.19 -5.26 19.95
C ILE A 164 -5.71 -6.24 18.93
N SER A 165 -4.84 -7.09 18.43
CA SER A 165 -5.26 -8.23 17.61
C SER A 165 -6.01 -9.27 18.48
N PRO A 166 -7.13 -9.84 17.99
CA PRO A 166 -7.77 -10.99 18.64
C PRO A 166 -6.82 -12.15 18.89
N LEU A 167 -5.80 -12.34 18.05
CA LEU A 167 -4.75 -13.38 18.23
C LEU A 167 -3.90 -13.18 19.47
N MET A 168 -3.89 -11.97 20.05
CA MET A 168 -3.20 -11.68 21.31
C MET A 168 -3.94 -12.24 22.52
N GLN A 169 -5.23 -12.50 22.42
CA GLN A 169 -6.08 -12.95 23.53
C GLN A 169 -5.98 -14.46 23.80
N ASP A 170 -5.67 -15.23 22.78
CA ASP A 170 -5.47 -16.67 22.92
C ASP A 170 -3.98 -17.00 23.14
N GLN A 171 -3.61 -17.10 24.41
CA GLN A 171 -2.22 -17.39 24.79
C GLN A 171 -1.81 -18.85 24.55
N SER A 172 -2.75 -19.75 24.27
CA SER A 172 -2.49 -21.18 24.12
C SER A 172 -2.10 -21.59 22.70
N LYS A 173 -2.39 -20.75 21.70
CA LYS A 173 -2.13 -21.06 20.28
C LYS A 173 -0.70 -20.72 19.89
N ILE A 174 0.05 -21.69 19.41
CA ILE A 174 1.32 -21.47 18.71
C ILE A 174 0.99 -20.99 17.30
N LEU A 175 1.46 -19.80 16.96
CA LEU A 175 1.22 -19.19 15.65
C LEU A 175 2.38 -19.48 14.70
N THR A 176 2.03 -19.77 13.46
CA THR A 176 2.99 -19.84 12.35
C THR A 176 3.28 -18.45 11.77
N ILE A 177 4.32 -18.37 10.97
CA ILE A 177 4.61 -17.11 10.22
C ILE A 177 3.43 -16.69 9.34
N ASP A 178 2.71 -17.65 8.74
CA ASP A 178 1.58 -17.35 7.86
C ASP A 178 0.37 -16.82 8.63
N ASP A 179 0.13 -17.29 9.86
CA ASP A 179 -0.90 -16.69 10.73
C ASP A 179 -0.58 -15.20 11.02
N ILE A 180 0.70 -14.88 11.26
CA ILE A 180 1.15 -13.52 11.56
C ILE A 180 1.09 -12.61 10.31
N ARG A 181 1.40 -13.14 9.14
CA ARG A 181 1.30 -12.43 7.85
C ARG A 181 -0.14 -12.00 7.53
N GLN A 182 -1.13 -12.80 7.95
CA GLN A 182 -2.55 -12.48 7.74
C GLN A 182 -3.06 -11.30 8.59
N LEU A 183 -2.34 -10.90 9.63
CA LEU A 183 -2.69 -9.70 10.40
C LEU A 183 -2.69 -8.45 9.51
N PRO A 184 -3.53 -7.44 9.82
CA PRO A 184 -3.53 -6.18 9.09
C PRO A 184 -2.14 -5.60 8.94
N ALA A 185 -1.84 -4.99 7.79
CA ALA A 185 -0.50 -4.50 7.47
C ALA A 185 0.02 -3.43 8.46
N ASN A 186 -0.89 -2.68 9.10
CA ASN A 186 -0.57 -1.64 10.07
C ASN A 186 -0.34 -2.14 11.52
N ASN A 187 -0.53 -3.45 11.78
CA ASN A 187 -0.32 -4.04 13.11
C ASN A 187 1.16 -4.39 13.34
N ILE A 188 2.05 -3.45 13.14
CA ILE A 188 3.51 -3.65 13.19
C ILE A 188 3.96 -4.19 14.56
N ILE A 189 3.47 -3.58 15.65
CA ILE A 189 3.86 -3.95 17.02
C ILE A 189 3.39 -5.37 17.36
N ASP A 190 2.12 -5.69 17.04
CA ASP A 190 1.56 -7.02 17.29
C ASP A 190 2.31 -8.09 16.49
N LYS A 191 2.60 -7.82 15.21
CA LYS A 191 3.37 -8.73 14.36
C LYS A 191 4.73 -9.01 14.96
N LEU A 192 5.48 -7.97 15.29
CA LEU A 192 6.81 -8.11 15.84
C LEU A 192 6.81 -8.83 17.21
N PHE A 193 5.84 -8.51 18.07
CA PHE A 193 5.64 -9.22 19.34
C PHE A 193 5.34 -10.71 19.13
N LEU A 194 4.44 -11.05 18.21
CA LEU A 194 4.07 -12.43 17.93
C LEU A 194 5.22 -13.24 17.32
N LEU A 195 6.06 -12.60 16.48
CA LEU A 195 7.29 -13.22 15.99
C LEU A 195 8.20 -13.61 17.15
N LYS A 196 8.46 -12.68 18.10
CA LYS A 196 9.28 -12.94 19.30
C LYS A 196 8.67 -14.01 20.18
N LYS A 197 7.37 -13.89 20.50
CA LYS A 197 6.65 -14.83 21.38
C LYS A 197 6.68 -16.27 20.86
N ASN A 198 6.61 -16.47 19.55
CA ASN A 198 6.61 -17.80 18.92
C ASN A 198 8.03 -18.25 18.50
N ASN A 199 9.09 -17.52 18.88
CA ASN A 199 10.49 -17.80 18.55
C ASN A 199 10.73 -17.98 17.04
N LEU A 200 10.08 -17.15 16.20
CA LEU A 200 10.24 -17.20 14.77
C LEU A 200 11.51 -16.46 14.33
N PRO A 201 12.31 -17.02 13.41
CA PRO A 201 13.61 -16.48 13.02
C PRO A 201 13.51 -15.09 12.37
N GLU A 202 12.36 -14.74 11.81
CA GLU A 202 12.11 -13.43 11.21
C GLU A 202 12.27 -12.29 12.22
N PHE A 203 12.00 -12.53 13.52
CA PHE A 203 12.24 -11.56 14.56
C PHE A 203 13.73 -11.15 14.60
N GLU A 204 14.62 -12.12 14.63
CA GLU A 204 16.07 -11.88 14.68
C GLU A 204 16.56 -11.21 13.39
N TYR A 205 16.07 -11.60 12.23
CA TYR A 205 16.42 -10.96 10.95
C TYR A 205 16.02 -9.48 10.92
N ILE A 206 14.83 -9.15 11.40
CA ILE A 206 14.35 -7.77 11.49
C ILE A 206 15.20 -6.97 12.49
N CYS A 207 15.47 -7.54 13.68
CA CYS A 207 16.29 -6.89 14.70
C CYS A 207 17.71 -6.63 14.21
N ASN A 208 18.37 -7.61 13.58
CA ASN A 208 19.71 -7.45 13.05
C ASN A 208 19.77 -6.35 11.98
N SER A 209 18.84 -6.33 11.04
CA SER A 209 18.75 -5.26 10.05
C SER A 209 18.50 -3.89 10.68
N PHE A 210 17.72 -3.85 11.77
CA PHE A 210 17.50 -2.62 12.50
C PHE A 210 18.75 -2.14 13.26
N TYR A 211 19.52 -3.04 13.86
CA TYR A 211 20.78 -2.73 14.52
C TYR A 211 21.85 -2.25 13.55
N ASP A 212 21.88 -2.77 12.32
CA ASP A 212 22.76 -2.28 11.26
C ASP A 212 22.46 -0.82 10.90
N ILE A 213 21.17 -0.45 10.88
CA ILE A 213 20.73 0.93 10.61
C ILE A 213 20.97 1.85 11.80
N PHE A 214 20.76 1.35 13.03
CA PHE A 214 20.88 2.07 14.29
C PHE A 214 21.89 1.39 15.23
N PRO A 215 23.21 1.55 15.01
CA PRO A 215 24.23 0.88 15.82
C PRO A 215 24.24 1.28 17.30
N SER A 216 23.53 2.36 17.66
CA SER A 216 23.33 2.76 19.06
C SER A 216 22.36 1.85 19.80
N VAL A 217 21.50 1.12 19.11
CA VAL A 217 20.52 0.21 19.71
C VAL A 217 21.20 -1.12 20.04
N ASP A 218 20.93 -1.61 21.24
CA ASP A 218 21.45 -2.88 21.75
C ASP A 218 20.38 -3.98 21.74
N GLU A 219 19.16 -3.63 22.09
CA GLU A 219 18.08 -4.61 22.26
C GLU A 219 16.71 -4.05 21.89
N ILE A 220 15.87 -4.90 21.29
CA ILE A 220 14.44 -4.68 21.06
C ILE A 220 13.67 -5.70 21.88
N ASP A 221 12.75 -5.22 22.72
CA ASP A 221 11.93 -6.06 23.57
C ASP A 221 10.50 -5.51 23.72
N PHE A 222 9.70 -6.18 24.54
CA PHE A 222 8.32 -5.78 24.82
C PHE A 222 8.07 -5.81 26.33
N THR A 223 7.35 -4.80 26.78
CA THR A 223 6.67 -4.86 28.08
C THR A 223 5.16 -5.01 27.85
N ILE A 224 4.45 -5.43 28.89
CA ILE A 224 3.01 -5.66 28.80
C ILE A 224 2.28 -4.51 29.50
N GLY A 225 1.49 -3.77 28.72
CA GLY A 225 0.53 -2.82 29.25
C GLY A 225 -0.82 -3.46 29.56
N GLN A 226 -1.63 -2.81 30.37
CA GLN A 226 -2.95 -3.28 30.75
C GLN A 226 -3.99 -2.13 30.67
N PHE A 227 -5.14 -2.42 30.08
CA PHE A 227 -6.31 -1.51 30.11
C PHE A 227 -7.15 -1.69 31.37
N PHE A 228 -8.04 -0.74 31.64
CA PHE A 228 -9.00 -0.80 32.75
C PHE A 228 -9.92 -2.04 32.75
N ASN A 229 -10.08 -2.69 31.61
CA ASN A 229 -10.90 -3.90 31.45
C ASN A 229 -10.05 -5.19 31.47
N GLU A 230 -8.88 -5.17 32.10
CA GLU A 230 -7.92 -6.29 32.23
C GLU A 230 -7.32 -6.83 30.92
N ARG A 231 -7.66 -6.23 29.78
CA ARG A 231 -7.03 -6.60 28.51
C ARG A 231 -5.58 -6.13 28.48
N THR A 232 -4.69 -7.03 28.12
CA THR A 232 -3.26 -6.74 28.00
C THR A 232 -2.88 -6.47 26.56
N PHE A 233 -1.83 -5.68 26.35
CA PHE A 233 -1.27 -5.36 25.03
C PHE A 233 0.25 -5.21 25.11
N PRO A 234 0.99 -5.55 24.05
CA PRO A 234 2.43 -5.34 24.00
C PRO A 234 2.75 -3.86 23.79
N ILE A 235 3.75 -3.40 24.49
CA ILE A 235 4.38 -2.11 24.30
C ILE A 235 5.81 -2.38 23.85
N LEU A 236 6.16 -1.96 22.63
CA LEU A 236 7.52 -2.04 22.12
C LEU A 236 8.46 -1.19 22.99
N GLN A 237 9.62 -1.71 23.29
CA GLN A 237 10.69 -0.97 23.95
C GLN A 237 12.03 -1.26 23.29
N ILE A 238 12.90 -0.26 23.26
CA ILE A 238 14.28 -0.40 22.80
C ILE A 238 15.24 0.02 23.90
N LYS A 239 16.42 -0.62 23.93
CA LYS A 239 17.52 -0.26 24.80
C LYS A 239 18.67 0.23 23.98
N GLU A 240 19.24 1.37 24.31
CA GLU A 240 20.48 1.87 23.69
C GLU A 240 21.71 1.36 24.41
N ARG A 241 22.78 1.17 23.65
CA ARG A 241 24.08 0.75 24.19
C ARG A 241 24.58 1.74 25.24
N LYS A 242 25.17 1.21 26.28
CA LYS A 242 25.72 1.99 27.40
C LYS A 242 24.69 2.69 28.30
N THR A 243 23.41 2.34 28.14
CA THR A 243 22.34 2.80 29.03
C THR A 243 21.61 1.59 29.61
N ASP A 244 21.06 1.76 30.83
CA ASP A 244 20.15 0.76 31.42
C ASP A 244 18.68 1.17 31.33
N VAL A 245 18.39 2.19 30.52
CA VAL A 245 17.06 2.75 30.36
C VAL A 245 16.39 2.19 29.11
N TRP A 246 15.17 1.71 29.27
CA TRP A 246 14.30 1.32 28.16
C TRP A 246 13.49 2.53 27.64
N ILE A 247 13.54 2.75 26.34
CA ILE A 247 12.76 3.77 25.63
C ILE A 247 11.48 3.11 25.10
N LEU A 248 10.34 3.56 25.58
CA LEU A 248 9.04 3.00 25.19
C LEU A 248 8.61 3.49 23.80
N GLN A 249 7.73 2.73 23.13
CA GLN A 249 7.34 2.96 21.73
C GLN A 249 6.90 4.40 21.40
N TYR A 250 6.31 5.12 22.33
CA TYR A 250 5.89 6.52 22.13
C TYR A 250 7.02 7.53 22.30
N GLU A 251 8.14 7.12 22.90
CA GLU A 251 9.35 7.92 23.08
C GLU A 251 10.41 7.62 21.99
N ILE A 252 10.27 6.48 21.29
CA ILE A 252 11.15 6.13 20.16
C ILE A 252 11.05 7.21 19.09
N SER A 253 12.17 7.64 18.49
CA SER A 253 12.18 8.63 17.43
C SER A 253 11.30 8.20 16.24
N SER A 254 10.71 9.15 15.52
CA SER A 254 9.86 8.84 14.36
C SER A 254 10.62 8.07 13.28
N GLY A 255 11.89 8.42 13.06
CA GLY A 255 12.74 7.73 12.08
C GLY A 255 13.00 6.28 12.46
N MET A 256 13.31 6.00 13.72
CA MET A 256 13.54 4.63 14.20
C MET A 256 12.26 3.79 14.08
N TYR A 257 11.12 4.31 14.54
CA TYR A 257 9.85 3.60 14.44
C TYR A 257 9.46 3.33 12.98
N ARG A 258 9.61 4.32 12.09
CA ARG A 258 9.34 4.19 10.66
C ARG A 258 10.25 3.15 10.01
N SER A 259 11.53 3.17 10.31
CA SER A 259 12.51 2.18 9.81
C SER A 259 12.12 0.77 10.24
N LEU A 260 11.76 0.58 11.51
CA LEU A 260 11.30 -0.71 12.01
C LEU A 260 10.02 -1.18 11.31
N ALA A 261 9.04 -0.29 11.12
CA ALA A 261 7.80 -0.60 10.41
C ALA A 261 8.05 -1.01 8.95
N MET A 262 8.99 -0.34 8.28
CA MET A 262 9.40 -0.68 6.92
C MET A 262 10.06 -2.06 6.86
N LEU A 263 10.98 -2.36 7.77
CA LEU A 263 11.64 -3.67 7.86
C LEU A 263 10.63 -4.79 8.13
N VAL A 264 9.76 -4.64 9.14
CA VAL A 264 8.70 -5.62 9.44
C VAL A 264 7.84 -5.87 8.20
N THR A 265 7.46 -4.82 7.48
CA THR A 265 6.64 -4.92 6.26
C THR A 265 7.36 -5.73 5.18
N LEU A 266 8.64 -5.46 4.93
CA LEU A 266 9.42 -6.15 3.89
C LEU A 266 9.70 -7.61 4.25
N TYR A 267 10.11 -7.90 5.48
CA TYR A 267 10.43 -9.26 5.91
C TYR A 267 9.20 -10.17 6.00
N LEU A 268 8.02 -9.59 6.24
CA LEU A 268 6.76 -10.34 6.27
C LEU A 268 6.03 -10.35 4.94
N ALA A 269 6.46 -9.57 3.96
CA ALA A 269 5.90 -9.60 2.62
C ALA A 269 6.14 -10.98 1.97
N VAL A 270 5.22 -11.38 1.10
CA VAL A 270 5.31 -12.62 0.34
C VAL A 270 5.13 -12.35 -1.15
N ASP A 271 5.50 -13.32 -1.99
CA ASP A 271 5.37 -13.19 -3.43
C ASP A 271 3.98 -12.73 -3.85
N GLY A 272 3.92 -11.73 -4.71
CA GLY A 272 2.68 -11.16 -5.22
C GLY A 272 2.06 -10.07 -4.34
N ASP A 273 2.67 -9.67 -3.20
CA ASP A 273 2.24 -8.50 -2.45
C ASP A 273 2.46 -7.21 -3.26
N VAL A 274 1.59 -6.22 -3.04
CA VAL A 274 1.73 -4.87 -3.61
C VAL A 274 1.82 -3.87 -2.47
N ILE A 275 2.99 -3.24 -2.32
CA ILE A 275 3.28 -2.31 -1.24
C ILE A 275 3.31 -0.89 -1.78
N LEU A 276 2.50 -0.01 -1.19
CA LEU A 276 2.44 1.40 -1.53
C LEU A 276 3.12 2.22 -0.43
N VAL A 277 4.12 3.04 -0.80
CA VAL A 277 4.88 3.87 0.15
C VAL A 277 4.76 5.33 -0.26
N ASP A 278 4.08 6.13 0.54
CA ASP A 278 3.98 7.57 0.31
C ASP A 278 5.09 8.30 1.04
N GLU A 279 5.71 9.28 0.34
CA GLU A 279 6.81 10.08 0.88
C GLU A 279 7.84 9.19 1.58
N PHE A 280 8.53 8.34 0.81
CA PHE A 280 9.45 7.32 1.31
C PHE A 280 10.42 7.86 2.37
N GLU A 281 10.96 9.05 2.15
CA GLU A 281 11.91 9.73 3.02
C GLU A 281 11.31 10.34 4.27
N ASN A 282 9.99 10.51 4.34
CA ASN A 282 9.36 11.25 5.44
C ASN A 282 9.71 10.62 6.81
N GLY A 283 10.24 11.43 7.72
CA GLY A 283 10.62 11.00 9.06
C GLY A 283 11.88 10.12 9.14
N LEU A 284 12.51 9.74 8.00
CA LEU A 284 13.78 9.03 8.01
C LEU A 284 14.96 10.00 8.13
N GLY A 285 15.92 9.67 9.00
CA GLY A 285 17.21 10.38 9.04
C GLY A 285 18.05 10.05 7.81
N VAL A 286 18.94 10.97 7.42
CA VAL A 286 19.84 10.80 6.27
C VAL A 286 20.69 9.52 6.37
N ASN A 287 21.05 9.12 7.59
CA ASN A 287 21.84 7.92 7.86
C ASN A 287 21.12 6.59 7.60
N CYS A 288 19.78 6.56 7.68
CA CYS A 288 19.00 5.35 7.48
C CYS A 288 18.38 5.22 6.09
N ILE A 289 18.23 6.33 5.36
CA ILE A 289 17.61 6.35 4.03
C ILE A 289 18.27 5.35 3.08
N ASN A 290 19.62 5.27 3.08
CA ASN A 290 20.38 4.42 2.15
C ASN A 290 20.08 2.95 2.36
N GLN A 291 20.24 2.48 3.59
CA GLN A 291 20.11 1.07 3.95
C GLN A 291 18.66 0.59 3.78
N ILE A 292 17.69 1.45 4.12
CA ILE A 292 16.28 1.12 3.89
C ILE A 292 15.95 1.12 2.39
N ALA A 293 16.44 2.09 1.62
CA ALA A 293 16.21 2.15 0.18
C ALA A 293 16.73 0.90 -0.53
N ASP A 294 17.92 0.40 -0.18
CA ASP A 294 18.50 -0.80 -0.77
C ASP A 294 17.60 -2.02 -0.58
N ASN A 295 16.99 -2.19 0.59
CA ASN A 295 16.03 -3.27 0.86
C ASN A 295 14.76 -3.16 0.00
N PHE A 296 14.30 -1.93 -0.31
CA PHE A 296 13.13 -1.71 -1.17
C PHE A 296 13.47 -1.84 -2.67
N ILE A 297 14.69 -1.51 -3.07
CA ILE A 297 15.13 -1.62 -4.48
C ILE A 297 15.32 -3.09 -4.88
N SER A 298 15.77 -3.94 -3.95
CA SER A 298 16.06 -5.34 -4.16
C SER A 298 15.43 -6.22 -3.08
N PRO A 299 14.10 -6.30 -3.01
CA PRO A 299 13.42 -7.11 -2.02
C PRO A 299 13.70 -8.61 -2.24
N VAL A 300 13.72 -9.37 -1.15
CA VAL A 300 13.97 -10.82 -1.17
C VAL A 300 12.85 -11.56 -1.91
N ASN A 301 11.60 -11.13 -1.72
CA ASN A 301 10.42 -11.74 -2.32
C ASN A 301 10.00 -11.03 -3.61
N ASP A 302 9.28 -11.73 -4.49
CA ASP A 302 8.76 -11.18 -5.74
C ASP A 302 7.52 -10.29 -5.47
N ILE A 303 7.75 -9.12 -4.87
CA ILE A 303 6.75 -8.12 -4.52
C ILE A 303 6.72 -6.96 -5.53
N GLN A 304 5.61 -6.23 -5.57
CA GLN A 304 5.52 -4.97 -6.33
C GLN A 304 5.54 -3.80 -5.37
N ILE A 305 6.39 -2.81 -5.67
CA ILE A 305 6.52 -1.60 -4.86
C ILE A 305 6.18 -0.38 -5.70
N VAL A 306 5.23 0.42 -5.22
CA VAL A 306 4.91 1.73 -5.80
C VAL A 306 5.13 2.79 -4.73
N MET A 307 6.08 3.70 -4.97
CA MET A 307 6.45 4.69 -3.98
C MET A 307 6.48 6.11 -4.55
N THR A 308 6.34 7.09 -3.67
CA THR A 308 6.61 8.50 -3.98
C THR A 308 7.83 8.96 -3.21
N SER A 309 8.60 9.87 -3.79
CA SER A 309 9.69 10.56 -3.10
C SER A 309 9.95 11.92 -3.73
N HIS A 310 10.37 12.86 -2.89
CA HIS A 310 10.92 14.16 -3.29
C HIS A 310 12.42 14.25 -2.97
N HIS A 311 12.97 13.27 -2.26
CA HIS A 311 14.34 13.32 -1.81
C HIS A 311 15.32 12.99 -2.93
N PRO A 312 16.27 13.89 -3.28
CA PRO A 312 17.22 13.69 -4.38
C PRO A 312 17.98 12.37 -4.31
N TYR A 313 18.36 11.96 -3.10
CA TYR A 313 19.09 10.71 -2.88
C TYR A 313 18.25 9.49 -3.30
N ILE A 314 16.99 9.41 -2.87
CA ILE A 314 16.08 8.30 -3.23
C ILE A 314 15.86 8.25 -4.73
N ILE A 315 15.59 9.42 -5.34
CA ILE A 315 15.38 9.50 -6.79
C ILE A 315 16.62 9.00 -7.53
N ASN A 316 17.80 9.39 -7.07
CA ASN A 316 19.06 8.98 -7.71
C ASN A 316 19.45 7.51 -7.45
N ALA A 317 19.08 6.94 -6.28
CA ALA A 317 19.32 5.55 -5.95
C ALA A 317 18.46 4.59 -6.81
N ILE A 318 17.22 4.97 -7.11
CA ILE A 318 16.29 4.14 -7.88
C ILE A 318 16.60 4.24 -9.39
N PRO A 319 16.64 3.12 -10.13
CA PRO A 319 16.89 3.14 -11.56
C PRO A 319 15.89 4.03 -12.30
N TYR A 320 16.37 4.96 -13.14
CA TYR A 320 15.52 5.92 -13.87
C TYR A 320 14.43 5.24 -14.74
N ARG A 321 14.63 4.00 -15.15
CA ARG A 321 13.64 3.19 -15.88
C ARG A 321 12.38 2.92 -15.05
N SER A 322 12.50 2.94 -13.72
CA SER A 322 11.38 2.79 -12.77
C SER A 322 10.68 4.12 -12.45
N TRP A 323 11.15 5.25 -13.00
CA TRP A 323 10.53 6.54 -12.74
C TRP A 323 9.28 6.72 -13.61
N LYS A 324 8.23 7.25 -12.97
CA LYS A 324 7.05 7.79 -13.63
C LYS A 324 6.92 9.24 -13.22
N ILE A 325 7.15 10.13 -14.18
CA ILE A 325 7.09 11.57 -13.98
C ILE A 325 5.61 11.95 -14.02
N VAL A 326 5.10 12.45 -12.89
CA VAL A 326 3.69 12.78 -12.69
C VAL A 326 3.48 14.23 -13.07
N VAL A 327 2.55 14.46 -13.97
CA VAL A 327 2.12 15.81 -14.40
C VAL A 327 0.62 15.96 -14.19
N ARG A 328 0.19 17.20 -14.00
CA ARG A 328 -1.21 17.53 -13.81
C ARG A 328 -1.62 18.66 -14.75
N ASN A 329 -2.69 18.42 -15.48
CA ASN A 329 -3.35 19.45 -16.27
C ASN A 329 -4.79 19.61 -15.74
N THR A 330 -5.06 20.73 -15.08
CA THR A 330 -6.31 21.01 -14.37
C THR A 330 -6.67 19.88 -13.38
N ASN A 331 -7.65 19.05 -13.70
CA ASN A 331 -8.12 17.92 -12.85
C ASN A 331 -7.61 16.55 -13.34
N THR A 332 -6.78 16.52 -14.39
CA THR A 332 -6.26 15.29 -14.99
C THR A 332 -4.80 15.08 -14.63
N VAL A 333 -4.51 13.93 -14.05
CA VAL A 333 -3.16 13.45 -13.71
C VAL A 333 -2.73 12.41 -14.72
N GLN A 334 -1.53 12.57 -15.25
CA GLN A 334 -0.90 11.65 -16.20
C GLN A 334 0.52 11.34 -15.76
N THR A 335 1.08 10.25 -16.26
CA THR A 335 2.46 9.88 -16.00
C THR A 335 3.21 9.61 -17.28
N TYR A 336 4.48 10.00 -17.28
CA TYR A 336 5.40 9.74 -18.37
C TYR A 336 6.59 8.97 -17.85
N SER A 337 7.06 7.98 -18.58
CA SER A 337 8.32 7.30 -18.29
C SER A 337 9.52 8.22 -18.58
N ALA A 338 10.65 7.93 -17.98
CA ALA A 338 11.89 8.64 -18.29
C ALA A 338 12.23 8.56 -19.80
N ALA A 339 11.95 7.42 -20.43
CA ALA A 339 12.19 7.21 -21.87
C ALA A 339 11.31 8.13 -22.75
N GLU A 340 10.01 8.28 -22.40
CA GLU A 340 9.10 9.17 -23.14
C GLU A 340 9.54 10.63 -23.07
N LEU A 341 10.21 11.04 -21.97
CA LEU A 341 10.80 12.36 -21.80
C LEU A 341 12.28 12.45 -22.21
N LYS A 342 12.83 11.40 -22.83
CA LYS A 342 14.24 11.31 -23.26
C LYS A 342 15.24 11.53 -22.12
N ILE A 343 14.89 11.12 -20.89
CA ILE A 343 15.74 11.22 -19.71
C ILE A 343 16.60 9.97 -19.57
N GLY A 344 17.90 10.13 -19.29
CA GLY A 344 18.83 9.03 -18.97
C GLY A 344 19.48 8.35 -20.18
N GLU A 345 19.50 8.99 -21.35
CA GLU A 345 20.10 8.42 -22.55
C GLU A 345 21.63 8.23 -22.46
N HIS A 346 22.32 8.96 -21.56
CA HIS A 346 23.78 8.97 -21.48
C HIS A 346 24.36 8.38 -20.20
N SER A 347 23.82 8.70 -19.01
CA SER A 347 24.24 8.08 -17.73
C SER A 347 23.19 8.21 -16.63
N LYS A 348 23.34 7.44 -15.52
CA LYS A 348 22.43 7.56 -14.36
C LYS A 348 22.49 8.95 -13.71
N HIS A 349 23.69 9.51 -13.58
CA HIS A 349 23.86 10.84 -12.96
C HIS A 349 23.24 11.93 -13.83
N ASP A 350 23.40 11.83 -15.14
CA ASP A 350 22.79 12.74 -16.09
C ASP A 350 21.25 12.65 -16.07
N ALA A 351 20.69 11.44 -15.83
CA ALA A 351 19.25 11.24 -15.75
C ALA A 351 18.60 12.11 -14.66
N PHE A 352 19.19 12.16 -13.45
CA PHE A 352 18.68 13.00 -12.37
C PHE A 352 18.80 14.49 -12.71
N MET A 353 19.93 14.93 -13.26
CA MET A 353 20.14 16.32 -13.68
C MET A 353 19.17 16.72 -14.79
N GLN A 354 18.90 15.83 -15.75
CA GLN A 354 17.91 16.06 -16.79
C GLN A 354 16.50 16.15 -16.20
N LEU A 355 16.13 15.24 -15.26
CA LEU A 355 14.83 15.24 -14.60
C LEU A 355 14.53 16.57 -13.92
N ILE A 356 15.46 17.07 -13.09
CA ILE A 356 15.26 18.32 -12.33
C ILE A 356 15.19 19.57 -13.22
N GLN A 357 15.64 19.50 -14.47
CA GLN A 357 15.54 20.58 -15.44
C GLN A 357 14.23 20.57 -16.25
N THR A 358 13.43 19.49 -16.16
CA THR A 358 12.16 19.40 -16.89
C THR A 358 11.07 20.25 -16.25
N SER A 359 10.21 20.89 -17.08
CA SER A 359 9.00 21.58 -16.60
C SER A 359 8.07 20.61 -15.85
N ALA A 360 8.02 19.36 -16.29
CA ALA A 360 7.25 18.30 -15.64
C ALA A 360 7.65 18.12 -14.17
N TYR A 361 8.94 18.12 -13.86
CA TYR A 361 9.41 17.98 -12.47
C TYR A 361 9.30 19.27 -11.66
N GLN A 362 9.62 20.43 -12.26
CA GLN A 362 9.63 21.73 -11.58
C GLN A 362 8.21 22.27 -11.35
N ASN A 363 7.38 22.23 -12.37
CA ASN A 363 6.10 22.93 -12.41
C ASN A 363 4.90 21.95 -12.51
N GLY A 364 5.14 20.67 -12.71
CA GLY A 364 4.11 19.66 -12.85
C GLY A 364 3.32 19.73 -14.16
N VAL A 365 3.84 20.38 -15.17
CA VAL A 365 3.26 20.51 -16.52
C VAL A 365 4.29 20.16 -17.58
N LEU A 366 3.84 19.70 -18.75
CA LEU A 366 4.69 19.42 -19.91
C LEU A 366 4.92 20.68 -20.72
#